data_cc3eaace5634f3c839ad91e5c739bfc0
#
_entry.id   cc3eaace5634f3c839ad91e5c739bfc0
#
_cell.length_a   1.000
_cell.length_b   1.000
_cell.length_c   1.000
_cell.angle_alpha   90.00
_cell.angle_beta   90.00
_cell.angle_gamma   90.00
#
_symmetry.space_group_name_H-M   'P 1'
#
loop_
_entity.id
_entity.type
_entity.pdbx_description
1 polymer ?
#
loop_
_entity_poly.entity_id
_entity_poly.type
_entity_poly.pdbx_seq_one_letter_code
_entity_poly.pdbx_strand_id
1 'polypeptide(L)'
;MSKPLPALLVDTHAHIFTSEMPLISNPRHSPKYSFTLENYLEQLDKNGISYGVIAAASPWGDYNDYTRASVKANGRLRGTVILHPEKLAQYPLQ
;
A
#
# COMPACT_ATOMS: atom_id res chain seq x y z
N MET A 1 39.64 1.85 -6.98
CA MET A 1 38.47 2.72 -7.01
C MET A 1 37.39 2.12 -6.15
N SER A 2 36.94 2.86 -5.17
CA SER A 2 35.87 2.37 -4.31
C SER A 2 34.53 2.56 -4.99
N LYS A 3 33.65 1.58 -4.82
CA LYS A 3 32.28 1.74 -5.27
C LYS A 3 31.56 2.70 -4.33
N PRO A 4 30.71 3.57 -4.83
CA PRO A 4 29.87 4.35 -3.95
C PRO A 4 28.96 3.41 -3.16
N LEU A 5 28.62 3.78 -1.94
CA LEU A 5 27.62 3.02 -1.20
C LEU A 5 26.31 3.01 -1.98
N PRO A 6 25.61 1.87 -1.99
CA PRO A 6 24.31 1.83 -2.67
C PRO A 6 23.39 2.86 -2.03
N ALA A 7 22.78 3.68 -2.86
CA ALA A 7 21.78 4.60 -2.38
C ALA A 7 20.56 3.80 -1.94
N LEU A 8 19.98 4.18 -0.80
CA LEU A 8 18.70 3.63 -0.41
C LEU A 8 17.62 4.30 -1.22
N LEU A 9 16.87 3.50 -1.96
CA LEU A 9 15.79 4.03 -2.78
C LEU A 9 14.46 3.75 -2.10
N VAL A 10 13.57 4.71 -2.18
CA VAL A 10 12.22 4.63 -1.61
C VAL A 10 11.20 4.91 -2.70
N ASP A 11 10.29 3.97 -2.91
CA ASP A 11 9.11 4.22 -3.73
C ASP A 11 8.08 4.93 -2.85
N THR A 12 7.73 6.14 -3.19
CA THR A 12 6.89 6.98 -2.34
C THR A 12 5.40 6.88 -2.61
N HIS A 13 4.98 6.12 -3.61
CA HIS A 13 3.56 6.04 -3.93
C HIS A 13 3.25 4.77 -4.73
N ALA A 14 2.55 3.84 -4.11
CA ALA A 14 2.08 2.64 -4.77
C ALA A 14 0.76 2.20 -4.15
N HIS A 15 -0.01 1.44 -4.89
CA HIS A 15 -1.24 0.85 -4.39
C HIS A 15 -1.12 -0.66 -4.45
N ILE A 16 -1.57 -1.34 -3.40
CA ILE A 16 -1.74 -2.79 -3.43
C ILE A 16 -3.19 -3.11 -3.19
N PHE A 17 -3.68 -4.15 -3.84
CA PHE A 17 -5.08 -4.50 -3.73
C PHE A 17 -5.31 -5.92 -4.22
N THR A 18 -6.44 -6.49 -3.81
CA THR A 18 -6.90 -7.76 -4.35
C THR A 18 -8.28 -7.53 -4.98
N SER A 19 -8.62 -8.38 -5.94
CA SER A 19 -9.93 -8.29 -6.59
C SER A 19 -11.09 -8.58 -5.63
N GLU A 20 -10.80 -9.12 -4.45
CA GLU A 20 -11.81 -9.47 -3.45
C GLU A 20 -12.06 -8.35 -2.43
N MET A 21 -11.26 -7.29 -2.44
CA MET A 21 -11.45 -6.18 -1.52
C MET A 21 -12.76 -5.45 -1.80
N PRO A 22 -13.47 -5.01 -0.75
CA PRO A 22 -14.75 -4.33 -0.97
C PRO A 22 -14.56 -2.97 -1.63
N LEU A 23 -15.41 -2.68 -2.62
CA LEU A 23 -15.41 -1.40 -3.33
C LEU A 23 -16.46 -0.47 -2.73
N ILE A 24 -16.24 0.82 -2.86
CA ILE A 24 -17.27 1.80 -2.51
C ILE A 24 -18.41 1.74 -3.53
N SER A 25 -19.55 2.41 -3.24
CA SER A 25 -20.75 2.31 -4.06
C SER A 25 -20.56 2.76 -5.50
N ASN A 26 -19.83 3.85 -5.72
CA ASN A 26 -19.63 4.41 -7.06
C ASN A 26 -18.14 4.70 -7.28
N PRO A 27 -17.32 3.66 -7.43
CA PRO A 27 -15.87 3.86 -7.60
C PRO A 27 -15.61 4.49 -8.98
N ARG A 28 -14.65 5.42 -9.02
CA ARG A 28 -14.19 6.01 -10.27
C ARG A 28 -13.51 4.97 -11.16
N HIS A 29 -13.01 3.92 -10.54
CA HIS A 29 -12.26 2.87 -11.19
C HIS A 29 -12.52 1.57 -10.44
N SER A 30 -12.77 0.50 -11.17
CA SER A 30 -13.05 -0.82 -10.59
C SER A 30 -12.10 -1.85 -11.18
N PRO A 31 -10.90 -1.99 -10.60
CA PRO A 31 -9.96 -2.97 -11.14
C PRO A 31 -10.51 -4.38 -11.06
N LYS A 32 -10.37 -5.13 -12.14
CA LYS A 32 -10.80 -6.52 -12.23
C LYS A 32 -9.63 -7.47 -11.99
N TYR A 33 -8.51 -6.96 -11.52
CA TYR A 33 -7.28 -7.73 -11.29
C TYR A 33 -6.76 -7.39 -9.90
N SER A 34 -5.75 -8.11 -9.47
CA SER A 34 -5.07 -7.86 -8.21
C SER A 34 -3.64 -7.40 -8.45
N PHE A 35 -3.17 -6.51 -7.59
CA PHE A 35 -1.74 -6.22 -7.50
C PHE A 35 -1.40 -6.36 -6.02
N THR A 36 -0.91 -7.53 -5.66
CA THR A 36 -0.79 -7.94 -4.26
C THR A 36 0.48 -7.42 -3.60
N LEU A 37 0.54 -7.58 -2.28
CA LEU A 37 1.76 -7.33 -1.53
C LEU A 37 2.95 -8.05 -2.15
N GLU A 38 2.78 -9.32 -2.49
CA GLU A 38 3.84 -10.13 -3.08
C GLU A 38 4.30 -9.60 -4.43
N ASN A 39 3.35 -9.16 -5.25
CA ASN A 39 3.66 -8.52 -6.53
C ASN A 39 4.47 -7.25 -6.32
N TYR A 40 4.09 -6.45 -5.33
CA TYR A 40 4.78 -5.20 -5.05
C TYR A 40 6.20 -5.44 -4.55
N LEU A 41 6.37 -6.36 -3.61
CA LEU A 41 7.70 -6.69 -3.11
C LEU A 41 8.62 -7.19 -4.22
N GLU A 42 8.08 -7.98 -5.13
CA GLU A 42 8.83 -8.46 -6.29
C GLU A 42 9.29 -7.29 -7.15
N GLN A 43 8.42 -6.31 -7.39
CA GLN A 43 8.79 -5.13 -8.16
C GLN A 43 9.87 -4.29 -7.47
N LEU A 44 9.76 -4.14 -6.16
CA LEU A 44 10.80 -3.43 -5.39
C LEU A 44 12.15 -4.13 -5.55
N ASP A 45 12.16 -5.45 -5.37
CA ASP A 45 13.40 -6.22 -5.46
C ASP A 45 13.99 -6.17 -6.87
N LYS A 46 13.15 -6.32 -7.87
CA LYS A 46 13.56 -6.32 -9.27
C LYS A 46 14.21 -4.99 -9.68
N ASN A 47 13.78 -3.91 -9.07
CA ASN A 47 14.26 -2.58 -9.38
C ASN A 47 15.28 -2.04 -8.36
N GLY A 48 15.69 -2.86 -7.42
CA GLY A 48 16.68 -2.47 -6.42
C GLY A 48 16.20 -1.41 -5.43
N ILE A 49 14.88 -1.35 -5.19
CA ILE A 49 14.28 -0.37 -4.30
C ILE A 49 14.14 -0.98 -2.91
N SER A 50 14.66 -0.29 -1.90
CA SER A 50 14.74 -0.81 -0.54
C SER A 50 13.44 -0.72 0.24
N TYR A 51 12.71 0.37 0.08
CA TYR A 51 11.52 0.67 0.88
C TYR A 51 10.38 1.17 0.00
N GLY A 52 9.16 0.96 0.46
CA GLY A 52 7.99 1.44 -0.25
C GLY A 52 6.95 2.05 0.66
N VAL A 53 6.21 3.01 0.15
CA VAL A 53 5.06 3.61 0.83
C VAL A 53 3.80 3.27 0.05
N ILE A 54 2.91 2.57 0.71
CA ILE A 54 1.64 2.18 0.10
C ILE A 54 0.62 3.28 0.38
N ALA A 55 0.03 3.81 -0.69
CA ALA A 55 -1.01 4.81 -0.57
C ALA A 55 -2.38 4.16 -0.67
N ALA A 56 -3.30 4.57 0.19
CA ALA A 56 -4.68 4.11 0.09
C ALA A 56 -5.29 4.62 -1.22
N ALA A 57 -6.13 3.80 -1.84
CA ALA A 57 -6.73 4.12 -3.13
C ALA A 57 -8.24 4.28 -3.00
N SER A 58 -8.78 5.27 -3.72
CA SER A 58 -10.17 5.66 -3.58
C SER A 58 -11.21 4.57 -3.88
N PRO A 59 -10.98 3.60 -4.80
CA PRO A 59 -12.00 2.59 -5.07
C PRO A 59 -12.46 1.81 -3.83
N TRP A 60 -11.61 1.69 -2.84
CA TRP A 60 -11.91 0.90 -1.64
C TRP A 60 -12.25 1.76 -0.41
N GLY A 61 -12.34 3.07 -0.59
CA GLY A 61 -12.72 3.97 0.51
C GLY A 61 -11.86 3.78 1.74
N ASP A 62 -12.50 3.60 2.89
CA ASP A 62 -11.79 3.44 4.16
C ASP A 62 -11.50 1.97 4.52
N TYR A 63 -11.52 1.08 3.54
CA TYR A 63 -11.07 -0.29 3.75
C TYR A 63 -9.53 -0.29 3.78
N ASN A 64 -8.97 -0.32 4.97
CA ASN A 64 -7.52 -0.21 5.16
C ASN A 64 -6.87 -1.52 5.63
N ASP A 65 -7.67 -2.58 5.79
CA ASP A 65 -7.20 -3.80 6.44
C ASP A 65 -6.02 -4.45 5.74
N TYR A 66 -6.07 -4.52 4.42
CA TYR A 66 -5.01 -5.16 3.65
C TYR A 66 -3.69 -4.38 3.75
N THR A 67 -3.77 -3.06 3.62
CA THR A 67 -2.59 -2.20 3.74
C THR A 67 -1.99 -2.29 5.15
N ARG A 68 -2.84 -2.25 6.18
CA ARG A 68 -2.38 -2.33 7.56
C ARG A 68 -1.68 -3.65 7.84
N ALA A 69 -2.28 -4.75 7.42
CA ALA A 69 -1.68 -6.08 7.59
C ALA A 69 -0.35 -6.20 6.86
N SER A 70 -0.29 -5.67 5.64
CA SER A 70 0.92 -5.74 4.81
C SER A 70 2.07 -4.95 5.41
N VAL A 71 1.79 -3.74 5.89
CA VAL A 71 2.80 -2.88 6.51
C VAL A 71 3.28 -3.47 7.83
N LYS A 72 2.35 -4.02 8.62
CA LYS A 72 2.70 -4.64 9.89
C LYS A 72 3.61 -5.84 9.72
N ALA A 73 3.42 -6.60 8.64
CA ALA A 73 4.19 -7.81 8.37
C ALA A 73 5.55 -7.53 7.71
N ASN A 74 5.78 -6.33 7.21
CA ASN A 74 6.98 -6.01 6.43
C ASN A 74 7.63 -4.71 6.86
N GLY A 75 8.82 -4.81 7.45
CA GLY A 75 9.56 -3.63 7.90
C GLY A 75 10.00 -2.69 6.78
N ARG A 76 9.97 -3.16 5.54
CA ARG A 76 10.32 -2.34 4.36
C ARG A 76 9.20 -1.39 3.94
N LEU A 77 8.01 -1.55 4.52
CA LEU A 77 6.83 -0.84 4.04
C LEU A 77 6.30 0.12 5.08
N ARG A 78 5.76 1.23 4.60
CA ARG A 78 4.94 2.16 5.35
C ARG A 78 3.69 2.42 4.52
N GLY A 79 2.66 2.93 5.14
CA GLY A 79 1.40 3.12 4.43
C GLY A 79 0.61 4.30 4.92
N THR A 80 -0.29 4.76 4.06
CA THR A 80 -1.30 5.75 4.41
C THR A 80 -2.66 5.08 4.36
N VAL A 81 -3.63 5.69 5.00
CA VAL A 81 -4.99 5.16 5.04
C VAL A 81 -5.96 6.26 4.68
N ILE A 82 -7.15 5.86 4.26
CA ILE A 82 -8.26 6.79 4.08
C ILE A 82 -9.19 6.63 5.27
N LEU A 83 -9.48 7.74 5.93
CA LEU A 83 -10.41 7.77 7.06
C LEU A 83 -11.52 8.76 6.76
N HIS A 84 -12.72 8.44 7.21
CA HIS A 84 -13.84 9.36 7.13
C HIS A 84 -13.95 10.09 8.46
N PRO A 85 -13.85 11.41 8.51
CA PRO A 85 -13.86 12.16 9.76
C PRO A 85 -15.05 11.85 10.66
N GLU A 86 -16.21 11.62 10.09
CA GLU A 86 -17.43 11.32 10.84
C GLU A 86 -17.41 9.95 11.51
N LYS A 87 -16.43 9.10 11.16
CA LYS A 87 -16.30 7.76 11.72
C LYS A 87 -15.05 7.60 12.58
N LEU A 88 -14.38 8.69 12.93
CA LEU A 88 -13.09 8.60 13.62
C LEU A 88 -13.10 7.72 14.87
N ALA A 89 -14.19 7.78 15.63
CA ALA A 89 -14.30 6.98 16.86
C ALA A 89 -14.40 5.47 16.60
N GLN A 90 -14.66 5.07 15.36
CA GLN A 90 -14.87 3.67 15.00
C GLN A 90 -13.60 2.98 14.50
N TYR A 91 -12.55 3.73 14.22
CA TYR A 91 -11.32 3.15 13.70
C TYR A 91 -10.41 2.69 14.83
N PRO A 92 -9.71 1.56 14.66
CA PRO A 92 -8.76 1.13 15.67
C PRO A 92 -7.58 2.08 15.75
N LEU A 93 -7.13 2.34 16.97
CA LEU A 93 -5.91 3.13 17.18
C LEU A 93 -4.69 2.22 17.05
N GLN A 94 -3.69 2.72 16.35
CA GLN A 94 -2.43 1.98 16.17
C GLN A 94 -1.27 2.84 16.54
#